data_4da3fcecaa2c5bc8dc192162857394c4
#
_entry.id   4da3fcecaa2c5bc8dc192162857394c4
#
_cell.length_a   1.000
_cell.length_b   1.000
_cell.length_c   1.000
_cell.angle_alpha   90.00
_cell.angle_beta   90.00
_cell.angle_gamma   90.00
#
_symmetry.space_group_name_H-M   'P 1'
#
loop_
_entity.id
_entity.type
_entity.pdbx_description
1 polymer ?
#
loop_
_entity_poly.entity_id
_entity_poly.type
_entity_poly.pdbx_seq_one_letter_code
_entity_poly.pdbx_strand_id
1 'polypeptide(L)'
;CFLFTRMHVMVHIRLATDTDFPSLLQVQQAAFGEYAGLYKVSGWTTETIESLQEDAREKHIFVAEAGETIVGSVRFWTVAGVCVIRLLSVSPECQHRGVGKALIRELEGAATDAHKFYACTMLRTARNIQFFLNLGYKAETILPDHYDHLDLICFAKYP
;
A
#
# COMPACT_ATOMS: atom_id res chain seq x y z
N CYS A 1 -14.31 -26.96 -16.84
CA CYS A 1 -14.12 -25.61 -16.31
C CYS A 1 -13.65 -25.72 -14.85
N PHE A 2 -12.33 -25.73 -14.60
CA PHE A 2 -11.79 -25.74 -13.25
C PHE A 2 -11.90 -24.32 -12.67
N LEU A 3 -12.84 -24.10 -11.78
CA LEU A 3 -12.87 -22.96 -10.89
C LEU A 3 -11.68 -23.10 -9.92
N PHE A 4 -10.55 -22.48 -10.24
CA PHE A 4 -9.52 -22.21 -9.25
C PHE A 4 -10.06 -21.14 -8.31
N THR A 5 -10.68 -21.58 -7.23
CA THR A 5 -10.95 -20.72 -6.09
C THR A 5 -9.59 -20.26 -5.56
N ARG A 6 -9.21 -19.02 -5.83
CA ARG A 6 -7.97 -18.42 -5.28
C ARG A 6 -8.10 -18.45 -3.76
N MET A 7 -7.40 -19.38 -3.12
CA MET A 7 -7.39 -19.48 -1.66
C MET A 7 -6.85 -18.20 -1.06
N HIS A 8 -7.57 -17.65 -0.09
CA HIS A 8 -7.07 -16.53 0.72
C HIS A 8 -5.83 -16.96 1.48
N VAL A 9 -4.82 -16.09 1.51
CA VAL A 9 -3.65 -16.29 2.37
C VAL A 9 -3.98 -15.77 3.76
N MET A 10 -3.79 -16.60 4.77
CA MET A 10 -3.87 -16.19 6.17
C MET A 10 -2.66 -15.35 6.51
N VAL A 11 -2.88 -14.10 6.91
CA VAL A 11 -1.82 -13.18 7.30
C VAL A 11 -2.09 -12.60 8.69
N HIS A 12 -1.00 -12.34 9.41
CA HIS A 12 -0.98 -11.55 10.62
C HIS A 12 -0.46 -10.15 10.28
N ILE A 13 -1.24 -9.12 10.61
CA ILE A 13 -0.86 -7.72 10.40
C ILE A 13 -0.32 -7.16 11.71
N ARG A 14 0.83 -6.54 11.66
CA ARG A 14 1.45 -5.90 12.82
C ARG A 14 2.32 -4.71 12.42
N LEU A 15 2.71 -3.90 13.40
CA LEU A 15 3.74 -2.87 13.17
C LEU A 15 5.06 -3.52 12.76
N ALA A 16 5.73 -2.90 11.81
CA ALA A 16 7.07 -3.27 11.40
C ALA A 16 8.07 -2.95 12.52
N THR A 17 9.10 -3.79 12.62
CA THR A 17 10.27 -3.56 13.44
C THR A 17 11.50 -3.40 12.55
N ASP A 18 12.60 -2.91 13.08
CA ASP A 18 13.83 -2.69 12.30
C ASP A 18 14.32 -3.98 11.61
N THR A 19 14.07 -5.14 12.20
CA THR A 19 14.43 -6.43 11.62
C THR A 19 13.60 -6.82 10.39
N ASP A 20 12.44 -6.20 10.20
CA ASP A 20 11.58 -6.43 9.04
C ASP A 20 12.00 -5.64 7.80
N PHE A 21 12.73 -4.54 7.96
CA PHE A 21 12.99 -3.59 6.88
C PHE A 21 13.70 -4.19 5.66
N PRO A 22 14.69 -5.07 5.80
CA PRO A 22 15.28 -5.72 4.62
C PRO A 22 14.24 -6.51 3.78
N SER A 23 13.40 -7.30 4.44
CA SER A 23 12.33 -8.07 3.79
C SER A 23 11.25 -7.15 3.21
N LEU A 24 10.88 -6.09 3.93
CA LEU A 24 9.92 -5.09 3.48
C LEU A 24 10.39 -4.42 2.20
N LEU A 25 11.65 -3.99 2.11
CA LEU A 25 12.21 -3.40 0.89
C LEU A 25 12.14 -4.36 -0.30
N GLN A 26 12.44 -5.65 -0.09
CA GLN A 26 12.34 -6.65 -1.14
C GLN A 26 10.90 -6.80 -1.64
N VAL A 27 9.92 -6.87 -0.74
CA VAL A 27 8.49 -6.95 -1.09
C VAL A 27 8.06 -5.71 -1.87
N GLN A 28 8.44 -4.53 -1.41
CA GLN A 28 8.11 -3.26 -2.04
C GLN A 28 8.70 -3.16 -3.45
N GLN A 29 9.97 -3.50 -3.62
CA GLN A 29 10.63 -3.51 -4.92
C GLN A 29 9.99 -4.52 -5.87
N ALA A 30 9.67 -5.72 -5.41
CA ALA A 30 9.00 -6.73 -6.21
C ALA A 30 7.58 -6.30 -6.63
N ALA A 31 6.82 -5.71 -5.70
CA ALA A 31 5.45 -5.25 -5.96
C ALA A 31 5.40 -4.09 -6.97
N PHE A 32 6.33 -3.14 -6.88
CA PHE A 32 6.38 -1.97 -7.75
C PHE A 32 7.27 -2.15 -8.99
N GLY A 33 7.92 -3.30 -9.15
CA GLY A 33 8.79 -3.58 -10.29
C GLY A 33 8.13 -3.41 -11.65
N GLU A 34 6.81 -3.59 -11.75
CA GLU A 34 6.03 -3.33 -12.96
C GLU A 34 6.05 -1.87 -13.42
N TYR A 35 6.34 -0.94 -12.51
CA TYR A 35 6.44 0.50 -12.80
C TYR A 35 7.87 0.95 -13.12
N ALA A 36 8.83 0.03 -13.10
CA ALA A 36 10.23 0.35 -13.41
C ALA A 36 10.36 0.95 -14.80
N GLY A 37 11.07 2.07 -14.91
CA GLY A 37 11.29 2.77 -16.17
C GLY A 37 10.15 3.69 -16.62
N LEU A 38 9.00 3.71 -15.94
CA LEU A 38 7.89 4.62 -16.27
C LEU A 38 8.15 6.06 -15.79
N TYR A 39 8.95 6.21 -14.74
CA TYR A 39 9.36 7.52 -14.18
C TYR A 39 10.76 7.40 -13.56
N LYS A 40 11.44 8.51 -13.46
CA LYS A 40 12.85 8.52 -13.03
C LYS A 40 13.01 8.33 -11.53
N VAL A 41 12.19 8.98 -10.72
CA VAL A 41 12.28 8.99 -9.26
C VAL A 41 10.90 8.89 -8.63
N SER A 42 10.76 7.99 -7.66
CA SER A 42 9.62 7.93 -6.77
C SER A 42 10.05 7.41 -5.40
N GLY A 43 9.16 7.46 -4.42
CA GLY A 43 9.47 7.01 -3.07
C GLY A 43 10.05 5.60 -3.00
N TRP A 44 9.48 4.65 -3.78
CA TRP A 44 9.95 3.27 -3.74
C TRP A 44 11.30 3.04 -4.45
N THR A 45 11.70 3.88 -5.41
CA THR A 45 12.96 3.73 -6.14
C THR A 45 14.18 4.21 -5.35
N THR A 46 13.97 5.10 -4.40
CA THR A 46 15.04 5.74 -3.60
C THR A 46 15.06 5.28 -2.15
N GLU A 47 14.14 4.41 -1.76
CA GLU A 47 14.01 3.99 -0.37
C GLU A 47 15.15 3.09 0.07
N THR A 48 15.66 3.35 1.27
CA THR A 48 16.71 2.59 1.94
C THR A 48 16.24 2.16 3.33
N ILE A 49 17.02 1.31 4.00
CA ILE A 49 16.73 0.93 5.39
C ILE A 49 16.74 2.17 6.29
N GLU A 50 17.67 3.09 6.08
CA GLU A 50 17.78 4.33 6.84
C GLU A 50 16.55 5.21 6.67
N SER A 51 16.03 5.36 5.43
CA SER A 51 14.81 6.13 5.18
C SER A 51 13.57 5.48 5.78
N LEU A 52 13.52 4.13 5.84
CA LEU A 52 12.46 3.40 6.54
C LEU A 52 12.51 3.65 8.05
N GLN A 53 13.71 3.65 8.64
CA GLN A 53 13.89 3.95 10.06
C GLN A 53 13.46 5.38 10.41
N GLU A 54 13.76 6.35 9.54
CA GLU A 54 13.31 7.74 9.72
C GLU A 54 11.78 7.83 9.63
N ASP A 55 11.20 7.22 8.62
CA ASP A 55 9.73 7.22 8.43
C ASP A 55 9.01 6.53 9.60
N ALA A 56 9.55 5.47 10.14
CA ALA A 56 8.95 4.74 11.26
C ALA A 56 8.89 5.56 12.56
N ARG A 57 9.61 6.66 12.67
CA ARG A 57 9.54 7.59 13.82
C ARG A 57 8.31 8.50 13.75
N GLU A 58 7.83 8.81 12.56
CA GLU A 58 6.75 9.77 12.33
C GLU A 58 5.50 9.15 11.69
N LYS A 59 5.64 7.98 11.10
CA LYS A 59 4.59 7.27 10.37
C LYS A 59 4.44 5.85 10.89
N HIS A 60 3.27 5.27 10.66
CA HIS A 60 3.03 3.87 10.94
C HIS A 60 3.37 3.03 9.71
N ILE A 61 4.10 1.96 9.91
CA ILE A 61 4.41 0.97 8.88
C ILE A 61 3.85 -0.37 9.35
N PHE A 62 2.84 -0.88 8.65
CA PHE A 62 2.32 -2.23 8.90
C PHE A 62 2.96 -3.21 7.93
N VAL A 63 3.23 -4.41 8.42
CA VAL A 63 3.61 -5.57 7.62
C VAL A 63 2.57 -6.66 7.73
N ALA A 64 2.38 -7.38 6.63
CA ALA A 64 1.59 -8.60 6.57
C ALA A 64 2.54 -9.80 6.57
N GLU A 65 2.40 -10.65 7.55
CA GLU A 65 3.23 -11.81 7.78
C GLU A 65 2.42 -13.09 7.52
N ALA A 66 2.91 -13.91 6.59
CA ALA A 66 2.37 -15.24 6.30
C ALA A 66 3.36 -16.29 6.83
N GLY A 67 3.02 -16.97 7.93
CA GLY A 67 4.01 -17.75 8.66
C GLY A 67 5.12 -16.84 9.18
N GLU A 68 6.35 -17.07 8.77
CA GLU A 68 7.52 -16.25 9.15
C GLU A 68 7.99 -15.32 8.01
N THR A 69 7.19 -15.19 6.95
CA THR A 69 7.57 -14.45 5.74
C THR A 69 6.74 -13.18 5.63
N ILE A 70 7.39 -12.04 5.45
CA ILE A 70 6.73 -10.77 5.12
C ILE A 70 6.27 -10.84 3.66
N VAL A 71 4.98 -10.67 3.43
CA VAL A 71 4.35 -10.75 2.09
C VAL A 71 3.67 -9.46 1.67
N GLY A 72 3.59 -8.48 2.54
CA GLY A 72 2.99 -7.19 2.21
C GLY A 72 3.34 -6.12 3.23
N SER A 73 3.10 -4.87 2.86
CA SER A 73 3.36 -3.71 3.71
C SER A 73 2.49 -2.54 3.28
N VAL A 74 2.21 -1.64 4.21
CA VAL A 74 1.55 -0.36 3.95
C VAL A 74 2.09 0.69 4.92
N ARG A 75 2.18 1.93 4.46
CA ARG A 75 2.59 3.07 5.26
C ARG A 75 1.43 4.05 5.39
N PHE A 76 1.23 4.60 6.58
CA PHE A 76 0.17 5.57 6.80
C PHE A 76 0.49 6.51 7.96
N TRP A 77 -0.11 7.69 7.93
CA TRP A 77 -0.05 8.69 9.01
C TRP A 77 -1.26 9.59 8.92
N THR A 78 -1.60 10.25 10.02
CA THR A 78 -2.74 11.17 10.08
C THR A 78 -2.25 12.61 10.21
N VAL A 79 -2.74 13.48 9.33
CA VAL A 79 -2.50 14.92 9.34
C VAL A 79 -3.85 15.64 9.27
N ALA A 80 -4.15 16.49 10.26
CA ALA A 80 -5.40 17.23 10.33
C ALA A 80 -6.66 16.34 10.17
N GLY A 81 -6.63 15.13 10.73
CA GLY A 81 -7.73 14.16 10.64
C GLY A 81 -7.81 13.41 9.31
N VAL A 82 -6.87 13.60 8.40
CA VAL A 82 -6.77 12.84 7.14
C VAL A 82 -5.70 11.77 7.29
N CYS A 83 -6.09 10.50 7.24
CA CYS A 83 -5.16 9.38 7.19
C CYS A 83 -4.67 9.18 5.75
N VAL A 84 -3.41 9.51 5.51
CA VAL A 84 -2.76 9.33 4.21
C VAL A 84 -2.19 7.92 4.13
N ILE A 85 -2.57 7.20 3.09
CA ILE A 85 -2.15 5.81 2.82
C ILE A 85 -1.16 5.82 1.67
N ARG A 86 0.02 5.25 1.88
CA ARG A 86 1.08 5.21 0.87
C ARG A 86 1.75 3.84 0.81
N LEU A 87 2.38 3.57 -0.31
CA LEU A 87 3.26 2.42 -0.51
C LEU A 87 2.64 1.08 -0.08
N LEU A 88 1.33 0.90 -0.37
CA LEU A 88 0.70 -0.40 -0.24
C LEU A 88 1.35 -1.37 -1.23
N SER A 89 2.00 -2.38 -0.72
CA SER A 89 2.72 -3.38 -1.51
C SER A 89 2.38 -4.79 -1.06
N VAL A 90 2.24 -5.70 -2.01
CA VAL A 90 2.02 -7.12 -1.77
C VAL A 90 2.92 -7.90 -2.73
N SER A 91 3.63 -8.90 -2.21
CA SER A 91 4.44 -9.81 -3.02
C SER A 91 3.64 -10.33 -4.21
N PRO A 92 4.19 -10.34 -5.45
CA PRO A 92 3.46 -10.73 -6.65
C PRO A 92 2.74 -12.07 -6.54
N GLU A 93 3.38 -13.06 -5.91
CA GLU A 93 2.80 -14.39 -5.69
C GLU A 93 1.66 -14.41 -4.68
N CYS A 94 1.53 -13.39 -3.84
CA CYS A 94 0.48 -13.25 -2.82
C CYS A 94 -0.61 -12.25 -3.21
N GLN A 95 -0.50 -11.61 -4.37
CA GLN A 95 -1.53 -10.69 -4.87
C GLN A 95 -2.83 -11.42 -5.18
N HIS A 96 -3.96 -10.71 -5.12
CA HIS A 96 -5.31 -11.24 -5.32
C HIS A 96 -5.73 -12.35 -4.34
N ARG A 97 -5.08 -12.43 -3.19
CA ARG A 97 -5.36 -13.39 -2.11
C ARG A 97 -5.80 -12.73 -0.81
N GLY A 98 -6.20 -11.47 -0.86
CA GLY A 98 -6.77 -10.73 0.28
C GLY A 98 -5.76 -10.00 1.16
N VAL A 99 -4.46 -10.07 0.90
CA VAL A 99 -3.42 -9.44 1.73
C VAL A 99 -3.55 -7.92 1.75
N GLY A 100 -3.69 -7.28 0.59
CA GLY A 100 -3.86 -5.82 0.52
C GLY A 100 -5.13 -5.34 1.23
N LYS A 101 -6.22 -6.08 1.09
CA LYS A 101 -7.49 -5.81 1.79
C LYS A 101 -7.31 -5.92 3.30
N ALA A 102 -6.58 -6.92 3.79
CA ALA A 102 -6.30 -7.10 5.21
C ALA A 102 -5.49 -5.93 5.77
N LEU A 103 -4.44 -5.49 5.06
CA LEU A 103 -3.63 -4.33 5.42
C LEU A 103 -4.47 -3.05 5.53
N ILE A 104 -5.31 -2.77 4.54
CA ILE A 104 -6.16 -1.58 4.55
C ILE A 104 -7.17 -1.62 5.70
N ARG A 105 -7.83 -2.76 5.93
CA ARG A 105 -8.78 -2.89 7.04
C ARG A 105 -8.13 -2.70 8.41
N GLU A 106 -6.94 -3.24 8.59
CA GLU A 106 -6.22 -3.09 9.85
C GLU A 106 -5.84 -1.63 10.11
N LEU A 107 -5.31 -0.92 9.10
CA LEU A 107 -4.99 0.50 9.25
C LEU A 107 -6.25 1.38 9.47
N GLU A 108 -7.37 1.07 8.81
CA GLU A 108 -8.64 1.77 9.04
C GLU A 108 -9.11 1.61 10.49
N GLY A 109 -8.92 0.44 11.08
CA GLY A 109 -9.21 0.19 12.49
C GLY A 109 -8.23 0.87 13.45
N ALA A 110 -6.99 1.04 13.06
CA ALA A 110 -5.94 1.64 13.89
C ALA A 110 -5.96 3.18 13.89
N ALA A 111 -6.31 3.80 12.75
CA ALA A 111 -6.34 5.27 12.60
C ALA A 111 -7.68 5.86 13.09
N THR A 112 -7.96 5.70 14.38
CA THR A 112 -9.24 6.09 15.00
C THR A 112 -9.49 7.61 15.07
N ASP A 113 -8.46 8.42 14.89
CA ASP A 113 -8.48 9.87 14.85
C ASP A 113 -8.80 10.43 13.45
N ALA A 114 -8.86 9.57 12.44
CA ALA A 114 -9.11 9.98 11.07
C ALA A 114 -10.60 10.14 10.77
N HIS A 115 -10.98 11.28 10.21
CA HIS A 115 -12.30 11.50 9.62
C HIS A 115 -12.31 11.23 8.11
N LYS A 116 -11.16 10.98 7.51
CA LYS A 116 -10.98 10.70 6.08
C LYS A 116 -9.77 9.79 5.87
N PHE A 117 -9.93 8.76 5.07
CA PHE A 117 -8.84 7.97 4.51
C PHE A 117 -8.57 8.44 3.08
N TYR A 118 -7.29 8.57 2.71
CA TYR A 118 -6.88 9.13 1.43
C TYR A 118 -5.74 8.31 0.82
N ALA A 119 -5.94 7.85 -0.42
CA ALA A 119 -4.95 7.06 -1.15
C ALA A 119 -4.94 7.45 -2.62
N CYS A 120 -3.76 7.46 -3.25
CA CYS A 120 -3.62 7.71 -4.68
C CYS A 120 -2.93 6.54 -5.36
N THR A 121 -3.31 6.28 -6.61
CA THR A 121 -2.67 5.29 -7.48
C THR A 121 -2.57 5.82 -8.91
N MET A 122 -1.82 5.15 -9.76
CA MET A 122 -1.70 5.55 -11.16
C MET A 122 -3.03 5.39 -11.89
N LEU A 123 -3.47 6.43 -12.58
CA LEU A 123 -4.73 6.45 -13.34
C LEU A 123 -4.79 5.34 -14.39
N ARG A 124 -3.66 4.94 -14.92
CA ARG A 124 -3.56 3.87 -15.93
C ARG A 124 -3.71 2.44 -15.37
N THR A 125 -3.67 2.25 -14.06
CA THR A 125 -3.68 0.93 -13.43
C THR A 125 -5.09 0.55 -12.98
N ALA A 126 -5.88 0.01 -13.91
CA ALA A 126 -7.30 -0.31 -13.69
C ALA A 126 -7.54 -1.24 -12.49
N ARG A 127 -6.66 -2.22 -12.24
CA ARG A 127 -6.80 -3.14 -11.09
C ARG A 127 -6.67 -2.44 -9.74
N ASN A 128 -5.81 -1.44 -9.61
CA ASN A 128 -5.67 -0.66 -8.38
C ASN A 128 -6.90 0.23 -8.15
N ILE A 129 -7.43 0.81 -9.22
CA ILE A 129 -8.69 1.57 -9.18
C ILE A 129 -9.80 0.67 -8.65
N GLN A 130 -9.98 -0.51 -9.24
CA GLN A 130 -11.01 -1.45 -8.83
C GLN A 130 -10.81 -1.92 -7.38
N PHE A 131 -9.57 -2.10 -6.96
CA PHE A 131 -9.23 -2.47 -5.58
C PHE A 131 -9.78 -1.45 -4.57
N PHE A 132 -9.52 -0.16 -4.77
CA PHE A 132 -10.02 0.89 -3.87
C PHE A 132 -11.54 1.04 -3.93
N LEU A 133 -12.14 0.97 -5.13
CA LEU A 133 -13.60 0.99 -5.27
C LEU A 133 -14.27 -0.15 -4.51
N ASN A 134 -13.72 -1.37 -4.58
CA ASN A 134 -14.23 -2.54 -3.87
C ASN A 134 -14.14 -2.43 -2.34
N LEU A 135 -13.22 -1.59 -1.84
CA LEU A 135 -13.09 -1.30 -0.40
C LEU A 135 -13.98 -0.15 0.08
N GLY A 136 -14.80 0.42 -0.81
CA GLY A 136 -15.72 1.51 -0.49
C GLY A 136 -15.12 2.91 -0.61
N TYR A 137 -13.92 3.03 -1.19
CA TYR A 137 -13.35 4.32 -1.53
C TYR A 137 -14.05 4.90 -2.77
N LYS A 138 -14.12 6.21 -2.84
CA LYS A 138 -14.65 6.95 -3.98
C LYS A 138 -13.56 7.78 -4.62
N ALA A 139 -13.55 7.87 -5.94
CA ALA A 139 -12.67 8.78 -6.65
C ALA A 139 -12.97 10.24 -6.25
N GLU A 140 -11.96 10.98 -5.88
CA GLU A 140 -12.09 12.35 -5.40
C GLU A 140 -11.42 13.35 -6.34
N THR A 141 -10.21 13.05 -6.82
CA THR A 141 -9.47 13.97 -7.68
C THR A 141 -8.47 13.24 -8.56
N ILE A 142 -8.02 13.95 -9.58
CA ILE A 142 -6.90 13.53 -10.43
C ILE A 142 -5.78 14.55 -10.27
N LEU A 143 -4.55 14.04 -10.13
CA LEU A 143 -3.33 14.83 -10.14
C LEU A 143 -2.64 14.60 -11.49
N PRO A 144 -2.83 15.51 -12.47
CA PRO A 144 -2.24 15.33 -13.78
C PRO A 144 -0.74 15.57 -13.74
N ASP A 145 -0.02 14.85 -14.59
CA ASP A 145 1.43 15.00 -14.79
C ASP A 145 2.25 14.96 -13.47
N HIS A 146 1.82 14.09 -12.55
CA HIS A 146 2.43 14.02 -11.22
C HIS A 146 3.83 13.40 -11.24
N TYR A 147 4.05 12.39 -12.10
CA TYR A 147 5.34 11.72 -12.31
C TYR A 147 5.64 11.63 -13.81
N ASP A 148 6.52 12.46 -14.35
CA ASP A 148 6.98 12.37 -15.75
C ASP A 148 5.86 11.99 -16.75
N HIS A 149 4.78 12.80 -16.80
CA HIS A 149 3.58 12.60 -17.63
C HIS A 149 2.67 11.42 -17.20
N LEU A 150 2.81 10.96 -15.98
CA LEU A 150 1.88 9.99 -15.40
C LEU A 150 0.91 10.68 -14.46
N ASP A 151 -0.37 10.46 -14.70
CA ASP A 151 -1.44 10.98 -13.87
C ASP A 151 -1.72 10.04 -12.69
N LEU A 152 -2.06 10.62 -11.53
CA LEU A 152 -2.61 9.89 -10.40
C LEU A 152 -4.10 10.12 -10.27
N ILE A 153 -4.82 9.09 -9.85
CA ILE A 153 -6.18 9.18 -9.34
C ILE A 153 -6.16 8.98 -7.84
N CYS A 154 -6.84 9.87 -7.11
CA CYS A 154 -6.89 9.85 -5.66
C CYS A 154 -8.30 9.48 -5.18
N PHE A 155 -8.34 8.66 -4.16
CA PHE A 155 -9.52 8.09 -3.57
C PHE A 155 -9.68 8.56 -2.12
N ALA A 156 -10.92 8.74 -1.71
CA ALA A 156 -11.28 9.05 -0.33
C ALA A 156 -12.34 8.08 0.21
N LYS A 157 -12.25 7.79 1.50
CA LYS A 157 -13.26 7.08 2.27
C LYS A 157 -13.50 7.81 3.57
N TYR A 158 -14.75 8.03 3.90
CA TYR A 158 -15.17 8.66 5.16
C TYR A 158 -15.77 7.58 6.05
N PRO A 159 -15.20 7.37 7.26
CA PRO A 159 -15.72 6.39 8.22
C PRO A 159 -17.09 6.75 8.77
#